data_0765dcd21b811ba1b09850bf14b5eac5
#
_entry.id   0765dcd21b811ba1b09850bf14b5eac5
#
_cell.length_a   1.000
_cell.length_b   1.000
_cell.length_c   1.000
_cell.angle_alpha   90.00
_cell.angle_beta   90.00
_cell.angle_gamma   90.00
#
_symmetry.space_group_name_H-M   'P 1'
#
loop_
_entity.id
_entity.type
_entity.pdbx_description
1 polymer ?
#
loop_
_entity_poly.entity_id
_entity_poly.type
_entity_poly.pdbx_seq_one_letter_code
_entity_poly.pdbx_strand_id
1 'polypeptide(L)' 'VKTIDAAFTEIQLKELQKKLKQAQIRGDKTKMNEYLVEILRLSRQLKKN' A
#
# COMPACT_ATOMS: atom_id res chain seq x y z
N VAL A 1 -4.74 20.82 -7.60
CA VAL A 1 -3.70 20.01 -8.18
C VAL A 1 -3.12 19.06 -7.15
N LYS A 2 -2.97 19.53 -5.93
CA LYS A 2 -2.40 18.69 -4.88
C LYS A 2 -3.34 17.58 -4.47
N THR A 3 -4.62 17.76 -4.66
CA THR A 3 -5.58 16.73 -4.33
C THR A 3 -5.40 15.48 -5.19
N ILE A 4 -4.84 15.66 -6.37
CA ILE A 4 -4.62 14.52 -7.25
C ILE A 4 -3.59 13.57 -6.65
N ASP A 5 -2.57 14.12 -6.02
CA ASP A 5 -1.54 13.27 -5.43
C ASP A 5 -2.10 12.42 -4.29
N ALA A 6 -2.94 13.00 -3.46
CA ALA A 6 -3.54 12.26 -2.36
C ALA A 6 -4.43 11.14 -2.88
N ALA A 7 -5.22 11.42 -3.92
CA ALA A 7 -6.07 10.40 -4.49
C ALA A 7 -5.26 9.26 -5.08
N PHE A 8 -4.16 9.61 -5.75
CA PHE A 8 -3.30 8.60 -6.35
C PHE A 8 -2.70 7.69 -5.27
N THR A 9 -2.26 8.28 -4.17
CA THR A 9 -1.70 7.50 -3.08
C THR A 9 -2.73 6.56 -2.48
N GLU A 10 -3.97 7.02 -2.34
CA GLU A 10 -5.02 6.17 -1.80
C GLU A 10 -5.30 5.00 -2.72
N ILE A 11 -5.29 5.23 -4.02
CA ILE A 11 -5.50 4.16 -4.97
C ILE A 11 -4.37 3.13 -4.85
N GLN A 12 -3.15 3.59 -4.71
CA GLN A 12 -2.02 2.69 -4.54
C GLN A 12 -2.16 1.85 -3.27
N LEU A 13 -2.62 2.48 -2.20
CA LEU A 13 -2.82 1.75 -0.94
C LEU A 13 -3.83 0.63 -1.11
N LYS A 14 -4.92 0.92 -1.80
CA LYS A 14 -5.94 -0.09 -2.02
C LYS A 14 -5.39 -1.26 -2.85
N GLU A 15 -4.62 -0.96 -3.86
CA GLU A 15 -4.05 -2.01 -4.68
C GLU A 15 -3.05 -2.84 -3.91
N LEU A 16 -2.25 -2.19 -3.09
CA LEU A 16 -1.30 -2.92 -2.27
C LEU A 16 -2.01 -3.83 -1.29
N GLN A 17 -3.12 -3.37 -0.72
CA GLN A 17 -3.89 -4.21 0.19
C GLN A 17 -4.43 -5.44 -0.53
N LYS A 18 -4.88 -5.27 -1.76
CA LYS A 18 -5.35 -6.41 -2.54
C LYS A 18 -4.23 -7.40 -2.79
N LYS A 19 -3.07 -6.89 -3.18
CA LYS A 19 -1.93 -7.76 -3.43
C LYS A 19 -1.48 -8.46 -2.16
N LEU A 20 -1.52 -7.75 -1.05
CA LEU A 20 -1.16 -8.36 0.23
C LEU A 20 -2.09 -9.52 0.56
N LYS A 21 -3.37 -9.33 0.32
CA LYS A 21 -4.33 -10.40 0.59
C LYS A 21 -4.04 -11.62 -0.27
N GLN A 22 -3.73 -11.40 -1.54
CA GLN A 22 -3.41 -12.51 -2.41
C GLN A 22 -2.16 -13.24 -1.96
N ALA A 23 -1.15 -12.48 -1.52
CA ALA A 23 0.06 -13.07 -1.02
C ALA A 23 -0.23 -13.93 0.23
N GLN A 24 -1.15 -13.48 1.06
CA GLN A 24 -1.54 -14.26 2.22
C GLN A 24 -2.15 -15.59 1.82
N ILE A 25 -3.03 -15.55 0.83
CA ILE A 25 -3.67 -16.78 0.37
C ILE A 25 -2.64 -17.74 -0.19
N ARG A 26 -1.64 -17.22 -0.88
CA ARG A 26 -0.59 -18.05 -1.46
C ARG A 26 0.43 -18.49 -0.41
N GLY A 27 0.47 -17.81 0.72
CA GLY A 27 1.47 -18.10 1.72
C GLY A 27 2.84 -17.54 1.38
N ASP A 28 2.89 -16.49 0.56
CA ASP A 28 4.15 -15.88 0.12
C ASP A 28 4.58 -14.82 1.14
N LYS A 29 5.36 -15.26 2.12
CA LYS A 29 5.73 -14.36 3.20
C LYS A 29 6.62 -13.22 2.72
N THR A 30 7.50 -13.48 1.78
CA THR A 30 8.39 -12.46 1.27
C THR A 30 7.59 -11.32 0.64
N LYS A 31 6.62 -11.67 -0.20
CA LYS A 31 5.79 -10.65 -0.83
C LYS A 31 4.93 -9.94 0.19
N MET A 32 4.42 -10.67 1.17
CA MET A 32 3.63 -10.03 2.21
C MET A 32 4.43 -8.96 2.92
N ASN A 33 5.68 -9.28 3.26
CA ASN A 33 6.52 -8.33 3.94
C ASN A 33 6.80 -7.09 3.07
N GLU A 34 7.06 -7.31 1.81
CA GLU A 34 7.31 -6.21 0.89
C GLU A 34 6.10 -5.28 0.78
N TYR A 35 4.92 -5.86 0.63
CA TYR A 35 3.71 -5.04 0.53
C TYR A 35 3.44 -4.29 1.82
N LEU A 36 3.69 -4.91 2.96
CA LEU A 36 3.50 -4.25 4.24
C LEU A 36 4.41 -3.03 4.38
N VAL A 37 5.66 -3.18 3.98
CA VAL A 37 6.59 -2.06 4.05
C VAL A 37 6.11 -0.91 3.17
N GLU A 38 5.65 -1.22 1.97
CA GLU A 38 5.16 -0.18 1.08
C GLU A 38 3.92 0.50 1.62
N ILE A 39 3.02 -0.28 2.20
CA ILE A 39 1.81 0.29 2.79
C ILE A 39 2.18 1.24 3.92
N LEU A 40 3.14 0.86 4.74
CA LEU A 40 3.58 1.72 5.83
C LEU A 40 4.16 3.04 5.30
N ARG A 41 4.96 2.95 4.26
CA ARG A 41 5.56 4.16 3.68
C ARG A 41 4.49 5.09 3.13
N LEU A 42 3.53 4.55 2.41
CA LEU A 42 2.47 5.37 1.86
C LEU A 42 1.61 5.98 2.96
N SER A 43 1.32 5.20 3.99
CA SER A 43 0.55 5.71 5.13
C SER A 43 1.26 6.89 5.79
N ARG A 44 2.57 6.79 5.93
CA ARG A 44 3.34 7.86 6.52
C ARG A 44 3.28 9.13 5.68
N GLN A 45 3.35 8.96 4.36
CA GLN A 45 3.26 10.12 3.47
C GLN A 45 1.92 10.82 3.61
N LEU A 46 0.85 10.05 3.72
CA LEU A 46 -0.47 10.64 3.89
C LEU A 46 -0.56 11.40 5.21
N LYS A 47 0.03 10.85 6.25
CA LYS A 47 -0.04 11.51 7.56
C LYS A 47 0.76 12.79 7.61
N LYS A 48 1.83 12.87 6.85
CA LYS A 48 2.65 14.08 6.86
C LYS A 48 1.94 15.27 6.27
N ASN A 49 0.99 15.05 5.43
CA ASN A 49 0.24 16.15 4.84
C ASN A 49 -0.90 16.54 5.76
#